data_f12e0e57051acfa777d14d7426f71779
#
_entry.id   f12e0e57051acfa777d14d7426f71779
#
_cell.length_a   1.000
_cell.length_b   1.000
_cell.length_c   1.000
_cell.angle_alpha   90.00
_cell.angle_beta   90.00
_cell.angle_gamma   90.00
#
_symmetry.space_group_name_H-M   'P 1'
#
loop_
_entity.id
_entity.type
_entity.pdbx_description
1 polymer ?
#
loop_
_entity_poly.entity_id
_entity_poly.type
_entity_poly.pdbx_seq_one_letter_code
_entity_poly.pdbx_strand_id
1 'polypeptide(L)'
;MIFKNKIKVESDHKEVTFHNVTAAVKETVKNSGIKDGIVVVYSHHTTCSVITQECAFDMSMTGRETLQQDLVDVFEKICPSYTREGLYLHPGPKALKFAEEHGEDARGCHNTEAHLISSIIGRNVTAVIDEGEIDLGEFGFIYFIDWDKTRGRTRTVQIIRQGACKKAGGW
;
A
#
# COMPACT_ATOMS: atom_id res chain seq x y z
N MET A 1 -6.63 -1.23 24.36
CA MET A 1 -6.44 0.18 23.89
C MET A 1 -6.34 0.24 22.40
N ILE A 2 -6.65 1.40 21.79
CA ILE A 2 -6.53 1.62 20.34
C ILE A 2 -5.61 2.81 20.13
N PHE A 3 -4.59 2.62 19.30
CA PHE A 3 -3.67 3.69 18.88
C PHE A 3 -3.72 3.85 17.37
N LYS A 4 -3.61 5.09 16.88
CA LYS A 4 -3.64 5.42 15.46
C LYS A 4 -2.40 6.23 15.09
N ASN A 5 -1.83 5.93 13.94
CA ASN A 5 -0.72 6.70 13.35
C ASN A 5 -0.91 6.81 11.84
N LYS A 6 -0.22 7.76 11.24
CA LYS A 6 -0.16 7.95 9.79
C LYS A 6 1.27 8.25 9.40
N ILE A 7 1.74 7.60 8.36
CA ILE A 7 3.01 7.94 7.69
C ILE A 7 2.71 8.40 6.27
N LYS A 8 3.59 9.24 5.73
CA LYS A 8 3.50 9.72 4.35
C LYS A 8 4.61 9.09 3.53
N VAL A 9 4.29 8.77 2.29
CA VAL A 9 5.23 8.26 1.29
C VAL A 9 5.01 9.02 -0.01
N GLU A 10 6.06 9.21 -0.78
CA GLU A 10 6.01 9.92 -2.07
C GLU A 10 6.06 8.89 -3.21
N SER A 11 5.08 8.95 -4.10
CA SER A 11 5.00 8.09 -5.29
C SER A 11 5.53 8.79 -6.52
N ASP A 12 6.21 8.04 -7.37
CA ASP A 12 6.62 8.50 -8.69
C ASP A 12 5.42 8.49 -9.67
N HIS A 13 5.53 9.30 -10.73
CA HIS A 13 4.55 9.38 -11.82
C HIS A 13 4.94 8.54 -13.05
N LYS A 14 6.05 7.81 -12.99
CA LYS A 14 6.60 7.06 -14.14
C LYS A 14 6.34 5.58 -14.04
N GLU A 15 6.27 5.07 -12.82
CA GLU A 15 6.22 3.64 -12.58
C GLU A 15 5.53 3.30 -11.24
N VAL A 16 5.19 2.02 -11.08
CA VAL A 16 4.65 1.49 -9.82
C VAL A 16 5.68 1.65 -8.73
N THR A 17 5.29 2.24 -7.60
CA THR A 17 6.19 2.55 -6.49
C THR A 17 5.94 1.63 -5.31
N PHE A 18 6.99 0.97 -4.82
CA PHE A 18 6.98 0.14 -3.63
C PHE A 18 7.66 0.85 -2.47
N HIS A 19 7.00 0.90 -1.33
CA HIS A 19 7.52 1.49 -0.10
C HIS A 19 7.57 0.42 0.99
N ASN A 20 8.77 0.02 1.41
CA ASN A 20 8.92 -0.82 2.59
C ASN A 20 8.60 0.00 3.84
N VAL A 21 7.46 -0.28 4.45
CA VAL A 21 6.96 0.43 5.64
C VAL A 21 7.17 -0.35 6.93
N THR A 22 7.83 -1.51 6.87
CA THR A 22 8.00 -2.45 7.98
C THR A 22 8.61 -1.78 9.21
N ALA A 23 9.72 -1.05 9.03
CA ALA A 23 10.42 -0.39 10.13
C ALA A 23 9.50 0.63 10.84
N ALA A 24 8.78 1.46 10.07
CA ALA A 24 7.85 2.44 10.62
C ALA A 24 6.68 1.77 11.35
N VAL A 25 6.17 0.64 10.85
CA VAL A 25 5.12 -0.12 11.53
C VAL A 25 5.65 -0.73 12.84
N LYS A 26 6.82 -1.37 12.83
CA LYS A 26 7.48 -1.91 14.03
C LYS A 26 7.69 -0.84 15.09
N GLU A 27 8.19 0.31 14.71
CA GLU A 27 8.39 1.44 15.61
C GLU A 27 7.08 1.92 16.25
N THR A 28 6.00 2.05 15.45
CA THR A 28 4.71 2.48 16.00
C THR A 28 4.11 1.45 16.94
N VAL A 29 4.32 0.14 16.72
CA VAL A 29 3.90 -0.92 17.64
C VAL A 29 4.67 -0.82 18.94
N LYS A 30 5.99 -0.76 18.87
CA LYS A 30 6.87 -0.61 20.04
C LYS A 30 6.48 0.58 20.93
N ASN A 31 6.23 1.75 20.30
CA ASN A 31 5.86 2.98 20.99
C ASN A 31 4.45 2.96 21.59
N SER A 32 3.60 1.99 21.23
CA SER A 32 2.23 1.87 21.76
C SER A 32 2.16 1.23 23.14
N GLY A 33 3.19 0.45 23.53
CA GLY A 33 3.18 -0.35 24.74
C GLY A 33 2.22 -1.55 24.72
N ILE A 34 1.57 -1.83 23.59
CA ILE A 34 0.73 -3.03 23.40
C ILE A 34 1.66 -4.24 23.43
N LYS A 35 1.31 -5.24 24.25
CA LYS A 35 2.04 -6.50 24.32
C LYS A 35 1.41 -7.56 23.42
N ASP A 36 0.10 -7.70 23.49
CA ASP A 36 -0.64 -8.72 22.75
C ASP A 36 -1.79 -8.06 22.01
N GLY A 37 -1.92 -8.31 20.71
CA GLY A 37 -2.95 -7.67 19.91
C GLY A 37 -2.76 -7.81 18.41
N ILE A 38 -3.27 -6.84 17.70
CA ILE A 38 -3.16 -6.75 16.25
C ILE A 38 -2.73 -5.37 15.80
N VAL A 39 -2.03 -5.30 14.68
CA VAL A 39 -1.81 -4.08 13.92
C VAL A 39 -2.45 -4.22 12.54
N VAL A 40 -3.17 -3.19 12.13
CA VAL A 40 -3.71 -3.07 10.76
C VAL A 40 -2.96 -1.93 10.07
N VAL A 41 -2.38 -2.22 8.92
CA VAL A 41 -1.79 -1.24 8.01
C VAL A 41 -2.71 -1.10 6.81
N TYR A 42 -3.19 0.12 6.55
CA TYR A 42 -4.28 0.35 5.61
C TYR A 42 -4.01 1.55 4.69
N SER A 43 -4.40 1.42 3.42
CA SER A 43 -4.49 2.51 2.45
C SER A 43 -5.94 2.90 2.20
N HIS A 44 -6.27 4.19 2.33
CA HIS A 44 -7.57 4.72 1.88
C HIS A 44 -7.56 5.12 0.39
N HIS A 45 -6.39 5.09 -0.27
CA HIS A 45 -6.24 5.39 -1.69
C HIS A 45 -6.66 4.18 -2.53
N THR A 46 -7.57 4.38 -3.47
CA THR A 46 -8.20 3.31 -4.27
C THR A 46 -7.31 2.75 -5.37
N THR A 47 -6.14 3.36 -5.60
CA THR A 47 -5.10 2.90 -6.54
C THR A 47 -3.88 2.30 -5.84
N CYS A 48 -3.97 2.09 -4.52
CA CYS A 48 -2.84 1.59 -3.73
C CYS A 48 -3.20 0.27 -3.04
N SER A 49 -2.18 -0.55 -2.80
CA SER A 49 -2.30 -1.80 -2.05
C SER A 49 -1.37 -1.80 -0.84
N VAL A 50 -1.67 -2.68 0.12
CA VAL A 50 -0.75 -3.03 1.21
C VAL A 50 -0.64 -4.54 1.23
N ILE A 51 0.59 -5.05 1.19
CA ILE A 51 0.89 -6.48 1.18
C ILE A 51 1.94 -6.85 2.21
N THR A 52 2.01 -8.12 2.56
CA THR A 52 3.20 -8.74 3.12
C THR A 52 3.87 -9.59 2.04
N GLN A 53 5.17 -9.44 1.88
CA GLN A 53 5.95 -10.15 0.87
C GLN A 53 7.35 -10.42 1.40
N GLU A 54 7.97 -11.48 0.89
CA GLU A 54 9.38 -11.75 1.11
C GLU A 54 10.25 -10.66 0.46
N CYS A 55 11.33 -10.26 1.12
CA CYS A 55 12.37 -9.44 0.52
C CYS A 55 13.24 -10.30 -0.41
N ALA A 56 13.32 -9.94 -1.68
CA ALA A 56 14.02 -10.74 -2.68
C ALA A 56 15.54 -10.59 -2.66
N PHE A 57 16.11 -9.64 -1.92
CA PHE A 57 17.53 -9.28 -1.84
C PHE A 57 18.16 -8.86 -3.19
N ASP A 58 17.74 -9.48 -4.29
CA ASP A 58 18.22 -9.16 -5.64
C ASP A 58 17.40 -8.02 -6.26
N MET A 59 18.09 -7.19 -7.03
CA MET A 59 17.47 -6.05 -7.70
C MET A 59 17.34 -6.31 -9.20
N SER A 60 16.21 -5.95 -9.76
CA SER A 60 15.97 -5.93 -11.20
C SER A 60 16.70 -4.77 -11.88
N MET A 61 16.74 -4.79 -13.19
CA MET A 61 17.31 -3.69 -13.99
C MET A 61 16.54 -2.37 -13.84
N THR A 62 15.29 -2.43 -13.38
CA THR A 62 14.45 -1.25 -13.11
C THR A 62 14.68 -0.66 -11.71
N GLY A 63 15.53 -1.28 -10.88
CA GLY A 63 15.80 -0.83 -9.51
C GLY A 63 14.77 -1.28 -8.48
N ARG A 64 13.84 -2.20 -8.84
CA ARG A 64 12.95 -2.90 -7.90
C ARG A 64 13.58 -4.19 -7.44
N GLU A 65 13.18 -4.69 -6.29
CA GLU A 65 13.43 -6.08 -5.92
C GLU A 65 12.86 -7.02 -7.01
N THR A 66 13.54 -8.12 -7.31
CA THR A 66 13.12 -9.04 -8.40
C THR A 66 11.71 -9.56 -8.20
N LEU A 67 11.34 -9.95 -6.97
CA LEU A 67 9.98 -10.42 -6.67
C LEU A 67 8.90 -9.31 -6.82
N GLN A 68 9.25 -8.05 -6.58
CA GLN A 68 8.37 -6.92 -6.85
C GLN A 68 8.19 -6.71 -8.35
N GLN A 69 9.27 -6.88 -9.14
CA GLN A 69 9.18 -6.78 -10.59
C GLN A 69 8.33 -7.91 -11.17
N ASP A 70 8.51 -9.14 -10.70
CA ASP A 70 7.67 -10.29 -11.10
C ASP A 70 6.20 -10.04 -10.79
N LEU A 71 5.89 -9.43 -9.64
CA LEU A 71 4.51 -9.04 -9.28
C LEU A 71 3.93 -8.04 -10.28
N VAL A 72 4.69 -7.02 -10.65
CA VAL A 72 4.27 -6.03 -11.66
C VAL A 72 4.04 -6.71 -13.01
N ASP A 73 4.94 -7.59 -13.45
CA ASP A 73 4.87 -8.28 -14.73
C ASP A 73 3.67 -9.25 -14.81
N VAL A 74 3.31 -9.88 -13.69
CA VAL A 74 2.10 -10.71 -13.59
C VAL A 74 0.85 -9.86 -13.74
N PHE A 75 0.78 -8.72 -13.02
CA PHE A 75 -0.38 -7.86 -13.08
C PHE A 75 -0.52 -7.13 -14.42
N GLU A 76 0.58 -6.82 -15.11
CA GLU A 76 0.52 -6.26 -16.47
C GLU A 76 -0.16 -7.22 -17.47
N LYS A 77 -0.08 -8.54 -17.24
CA LYS A 77 -0.79 -9.56 -18.04
C LYS A 77 -2.29 -9.66 -17.72
N ILE A 78 -2.67 -9.38 -16.48
CA ILE A 78 -4.06 -9.49 -15.98
C ILE A 78 -4.82 -8.16 -16.20
N CYS A 79 -4.17 -7.07 -15.84
CA CYS A 79 -4.68 -5.70 -15.92
C CYS A 79 -3.64 -4.83 -16.63
N PRO A 80 -3.53 -4.95 -17.98
CA PRO A 80 -2.52 -4.20 -18.72
C PRO A 80 -2.68 -2.70 -18.56
N SER A 81 -1.57 -1.98 -18.59
CA SER A 81 -1.54 -0.52 -18.51
C SER A 81 -2.44 0.14 -19.55
N TYR A 82 -3.08 1.24 -19.16
CA TYR A 82 -3.94 2.00 -20.07
C TYR A 82 -3.10 2.60 -21.21
N THR A 83 -3.18 1.99 -22.39
CA THR A 83 -2.38 2.36 -23.57
C THR A 83 -3.21 2.94 -24.71
N ARG A 84 -4.52 2.74 -24.69
CA ARG A 84 -5.44 3.19 -25.76
C ARG A 84 -6.85 3.37 -25.21
N GLU A 85 -7.58 4.29 -25.80
CA GLU A 85 -9.00 4.48 -25.56
C GLU A 85 -9.77 3.18 -25.87
N GLY A 86 -10.78 2.87 -25.05
CA GLY A 86 -11.60 1.67 -25.18
C GLY A 86 -10.99 0.38 -24.65
N LEU A 87 -9.76 0.41 -24.11
CA LEU A 87 -9.19 -0.74 -23.41
C LEU A 87 -9.99 -1.09 -22.14
N TYR A 88 -10.45 -0.04 -21.46
CA TYR A 88 -11.30 -0.13 -20.28
C TYR A 88 -12.55 0.75 -20.43
N LEU A 89 -13.61 0.45 -19.69
CA LEU A 89 -14.82 1.28 -19.64
C LEU A 89 -14.65 2.52 -18.75
N HIS A 90 -13.72 2.49 -17.81
CA HIS A 90 -13.33 3.63 -16.99
C HIS A 90 -12.06 4.30 -17.59
N PRO A 91 -11.97 5.64 -17.57
CA PRO A 91 -12.97 6.59 -17.13
C PRO A 91 -14.08 6.77 -18.16
N GLY A 92 -15.32 6.75 -17.70
CA GLY A 92 -16.46 7.14 -18.54
C GLY A 92 -16.68 8.66 -18.55
N PRO A 93 -17.63 9.17 -19.39
CA PRO A 93 -17.84 10.60 -19.57
C PRO A 93 -18.13 11.37 -18.26
N LYS A 94 -18.80 10.74 -17.30
CA LYS A 94 -19.11 11.39 -16.02
C LYS A 94 -17.86 11.59 -15.16
N ALA A 95 -16.93 10.63 -15.18
CA ALA A 95 -15.67 10.73 -14.43
C ALA A 95 -14.75 11.80 -15.03
N LEU A 96 -14.66 11.86 -16.35
CA LEU A 96 -13.90 12.91 -17.05
C LEU A 96 -14.47 14.31 -16.79
N LYS A 97 -15.79 14.47 -16.85
CA LYS A 97 -16.46 15.73 -16.53
C LYS A 97 -16.20 16.16 -15.07
N PHE A 98 -16.28 15.20 -14.13
CA PHE A 98 -15.97 15.48 -12.71
C PHE A 98 -14.53 15.96 -12.53
N ALA A 99 -13.56 15.32 -13.19
CA ALA A 99 -12.16 15.73 -13.13
C ALA A 99 -11.97 17.15 -13.69
N GLU A 100 -12.58 17.48 -14.83
CA GLU A 100 -12.55 18.83 -15.42
C GLU A 100 -13.14 19.87 -14.48
N GLU A 101 -14.30 19.61 -13.89
CA GLU A 101 -14.98 20.52 -12.94
C GLU A 101 -14.15 20.78 -11.66
N HIS A 102 -13.24 19.86 -11.32
CA HIS A 102 -12.35 19.97 -10.16
C HIS A 102 -10.93 20.38 -10.53
N GLY A 103 -10.68 20.78 -11.77
CA GLY A 103 -9.37 21.24 -12.24
C GLY A 103 -8.32 20.13 -12.30
N GLU A 104 -8.74 18.87 -12.40
CA GLU A 104 -7.85 17.73 -12.56
C GLU A 104 -7.54 17.46 -14.04
N ASP A 105 -6.29 17.08 -14.35
CA ASP A 105 -5.93 16.64 -15.70
C ASP A 105 -6.68 15.33 -16.03
N ALA A 106 -7.46 15.35 -17.13
CA ALA A 106 -8.20 14.18 -17.60
C ALA A 106 -7.28 12.93 -17.80
N ARG A 107 -6.01 13.13 -18.16
CA ARG A 107 -5.02 12.05 -18.26
C ARG A 107 -4.83 11.31 -16.94
N GLY A 108 -4.97 12.01 -15.80
CA GLY A 108 -4.90 11.42 -14.47
C GLY A 108 -6.05 10.45 -14.14
N CYS A 109 -7.10 10.41 -14.96
CA CYS A 109 -8.21 9.46 -14.84
C CYS A 109 -7.95 8.14 -15.58
N HIS A 110 -6.93 8.07 -16.44
CA HIS A 110 -6.56 6.88 -17.21
C HIS A 110 -5.67 5.94 -16.39
N ASN A 111 -6.16 5.52 -15.24
CA ASN A 111 -5.48 4.70 -14.24
C ASN A 111 -6.35 3.49 -13.80
N THR A 112 -7.15 2.98 -14.72
CA THR A 112 -8.12 1.90 -14.42
C THR A 112 -7.41 0.65 -13.91
N GLU A 113 -6.29 0.26 -14.52
CA GLU A 113 -5.49 -0.88 -14.07
C GLU A 113 -5.06 -0.74 -12.61
N ALA A 114 -4.69 0.46 -12.18
CA ALA A 114 -4.30 0.71 -10.78
C ALA A 114 -5.46 0.45 -9.81
N HIS A 115 -6.69 0.85 -10.16
CA HIS A 115 -7.89 0.56 -9.39
C HIS A 115 -8.21 -0.93 -9.34
N LEU A 116 -8.09 -1.63 -10.49
CA LEU A 116 -8.37 -3.06 -10.57
C LEU A 116 -7.35 -3.87 -9.76
N ILE A 117 -6.06 -3.60 -9.92
CA ILE A 117 -4.99 -4.27 -9.18
C ILE A 117 -5.17 -4.04 -7.67
N SER A 118 -5.41 -2.80 -7.25
CA SER A 118 -5.68 -2.46 -5.86
C SER A 118 -6.88 -3.23 -5.30
N SER A 119 -7.93 -3.42 -6.10
CA SER A 119 -9.13 -4.16 -5.69
C SER A 119 -8.89 -5.67 -5.59
N ILE A 120 -8.04 -6.22 -6.45
CA ILE A 120 -7.68 -7.66 -6.45
C ILE A 120 -6.76 -7.98 -5.26
N ILE A 121 -5.72 -7.21 -5.05
CA ILE A 121 -4.72 -7.44 -3.98
C ILE A 121 -5.30 -7.08 -2.61
N GLY A 122 -6.05 -5.98 -2.54
CA GLY A 122 -6.54 -5.42 -1.28
C GLY A 122 -5.67 -4.27 -0.78
N ARG A 123 -6.23 -3.54 0.18
CA ARG A 123 -5.67 -2.27 0.67
C ARG A 123 -5.21 -2.30 2.12
N ASN A 124 -5.12 -3.49 2.69
CA ASN A 124 -4.68 -3.63 4.07
C ASN A 124 -3.99 -4.97 4.31
N VAL A 125 -3.15 -4.98 5.33
CA VAL A 125 -2.65 -6.19 5.98
C VAL A 125 -2.92 -6.10 7.48
N THR A 126 -3.11 -7.25 8.09
CA THR A 126 -3.19 -7.40 9.54
C THR A 126 -2.08 -8.32 9.99
N ALA A 127 -1.32 -7.88 11.00
CA ALA A 127 -0.29 -8.70 11.64
C ALA A 127 -0.59 -8.84 13.14
N VAL A 128 -0.13 -9.94 13.71
CA VAL A 128 -0.22 -10.21 15.14
C VAL A 128 0.87 -9.43 15.87
N ILE A 129 0.53 -8.87 17.02
CA ILE A 129 1.48 -8.32 17.99
C ILE A 129 1.60 -9.35 19.11
N ASP A 130 2.80 -9.85 19.31
CA ASP A 130 3.14 -10.79 20.36
C ASP A 130 4.34 -10.25 21.15
N GLU A 131 4.24 -10.21 22.47
CA GLU A 131 5.23 -9.63 23.38
C GLU A 131 5.71 -8.20 23.04
N GLY A 132 4.92 -7.46 22.26
CA GLY A 132 5.18 -6.07 21.86
C GLY A 132 5.88 -5.93 20.52
N GLU A 133 6.02 -7.00 19.79
CA GLU A 133 6.60 -7.04 18.45
C GLU A 133 5.62 -7.60 17.42
N ILE A 134 5.78 -7.26 16.15
CA ILE A 134 5.01 -7.87 15.07
C ILE A 134 5.76 -9.09 14.54
N ASP A 135 5.05 -10.20 14.45
CA ASP A 135 5.56 -11.42 13.81
C ASP A 135 5.24 -11.40 12.31
N LEU A 136 6.27 -11.31 11.50
CA LEU A 136 6.20 -11.38 10.03
C LEU A 136 7.02 -12.57 9.48
N GLY A 137 7.53 -13.44 10.37
CA GLY A 137 8.53 -14.42 10.01
C GLY A 137 9.90 -13.79 9.70
N GLU A 138 10.83 -14.62 9.28
CA GLU A 138 12.22 -14.21 9.04
C GLU A 138 12.37 -13.27 7.83
N PHE A 139 11.60 -13.52 6.77
CA PHE A 139 11.73 -12.82 5.48
C PHE A 139 10.53 -11.92 5.13
N GLY A 140 9.54 -11.82 6.01
CA GLY A 140 8.33 -11.05 5.74
C GLY A 140 8.52 -9.56 5.96
N PHE A 141 8.10 -8.77 4.95
CA PHE A 141 8.10 -7.32 5.00
C PHE A 141 6.73 -6.78 4.60
N ILE A 142 6.40 -5.59 5.11
CA ILE A 142 5.17 -4.89 4.75
C ILE A 142 5.50 -3.84 3.71
N TYR A 143 4.87 -3.96 2.54
CA TYR A 143 5.00 -2.98 1.47
C TYR A 143 3.69 -2.26 1.24
N PHE A 144 3.78 -0.93 1.12
CA PHE A 144 2.75 -0.10 0.55
C PHE A 144 3.08 0.11 -0.92
N ILE A 145 2.12 -0.14 -1.81
CA ILE A 145 2.31 -0.08 -3.27
C ILE A 145 1.37 0.98 -3.83
N ASP A 146 1.90 1.92 -4.60
CA ASP A 146 1.10 2.80 -5.46
C ASP A 146 1.19 2.31 -6.91
N TRP A 147 0.06 1.89 -7.45
CA TRP A 147 -0.08 1.39 -8.81
C TRP A 147 -0.31 2.50 -9.82
N ASP A 148 -0.66 3.72 -9.35
CA ASP A 148 -0.98 4.86 -10.20
C ASP A 148 0.29 5.50 -10.78
N LYS A 149 0.51 5.31 -12.08
CA LYS A 149 1.65 5.84 -12.84
C LYS A 149 1.33 7.15 -13.55
N THR A 150 0.13 7.70 -13.38
CA THR A 150 -0.32 8.86 -14.16
C THR A 150 0.21 10.19 -13.61
N ARG A 151 0.50 10.25 -12.31
CA ARG A 151 1.00 11.46 -11.63
C ARG A 151 1.66 11.14 -10.29
N GLY A 152 2.71 11.89 -9.93
CA GLY A 152 3.33 11.83 -8.60
C GLY A 152 2.36 12.28 -7.51
N ARG A 153 2.38 11.61 -6.36
CA ARG A 153 1.48 11.90 -5.23
C ARG A 153 2.11 11.63 -3.89
N THR A 154 1.72 12.46 -2.91
CA THR A 154 1.93 12.11 -1.50
C THR A 154 0.82 11.17 -1.06
N ARG A 155 1.17 9.97 -0.63
CA ARG A 155 0.24 8.96 -0.14
C ARG A 155 0.30 8.88 1.38
N THR A 156 -0.82 8.46 1.99
CA THR A 156 -0.93 8.26 3.43
C THR A 156 -1.14 6.79 3.72
N VAL A 157 -0.28 6.22 4.54
CA VAL A 157 -0.43 4.87 5.11
C VAL A 157 -0.97 5.03 6.52
N GLN A 158 -2.11 4.40 6.81
CA GLN A 158 -2.73 4.43 8.14
C GLN A 158 -2.35 3.17 8.91
N ILE A 159 -1.99 3.35 10.16
CA ILE A 159 -1.61 2.25 11.06
C ILE A 159 -2.50 2.32 12.30
N ILE A 160 -3.25 1.25 12.56
CA ILE A 160 -4.08 1.10 13.74
C ILE A 160 -3.59 -0.11 14.51
N ARG A 161 -3.39 0.05 15.81
CA ARG A 161 -2.99 -1.01 16.72
C ARG A 161 -4.04 -1.15 17.80
N GLN A 162 -4.43 -2.38 18.07
CA GLN A 162 -5.41 -2.72 19.10
C GLN A 162 -4.92 -3.90 19.91
N GLY A 163 -4.94 -3.77 21.22
CA GLY A 163 -4.53 -4.86 22.10
C GLY A 163 -4.47 -4.48 23.56
N ALA A 164 -3.96 -5.42 24.34
CA ALA A 164 -3.71 -5.27 25.77
C ALA A 164 -2.31 -4.70 26.02
N CYS A 165 -2.21 -3.70 26.90
CA CYS A 165 -0.94 -3.35 27.52
C CYS A 165 -0.78 -4.19 28.80
N LYS A 166 0.46 -4.55 29.16
CA LYS A 166 0.68 -5.15 30.51
C LYS A 166 -0.02 -4.26 31.53
N LYS A 167 -0.90 -4.84 32.35
CA LYS A 167 -1.34 -4.18 33.56
C LYS A 167 -0.09 -3.86 34.35
N ALA A 168 0.14 -2.58 34.68
CA ALA A 168 1.10 -2.24 35.71
C ALA A 168 0.78 -3.15 36.89
N GLY A 169 1.76 -3.94 37.28
CA GLY A 169 1.58 -4.99 38.27
C GLY A 169 0.84 -4.48 39.51
N GLY A 170 -0.27 -5.11 39.72
CA GLY A 170 -1.01 -5.04 40.96
C GLY A 170 -1.14 -6.46 41.46
N TRP A 171 -0.25 -6.79 42.41
CA TRP A 171 -0.32 -7.88 43.43
C TRP A 171 -0.61 -9.29 42.97
#